data_5c996a92dc6f78ca8b38a69aac5f6e87
#
_entry.id   5c996a92dc6f78ca8b38a69aac5f6e87
#
_cell.length_a   1.000
_cell.length_b   1.000
_cell.length_c   1.000
_cell.angle_alpha   90.00
_cell.angle_beta   90.00
_cell.angle_gamma   90.00
#
_symmetry.space_group_name_H-M   'P 1'
#
loop_
_entity.id
_entity.type
_entity.pdbx_description
1 polymer ?
#
loop_
_entity_poly.entity_id
_entity_poly.type
_entity_poly.pdbx_seq_one_letter_code
_entity_poly.pdbx_strand_id
1 'polypeptide(L)'
;MANLTIEKVIGREIIDSRGNPTVEAEVVLTDGTVGRGMAPSGASTGEFEALELRDQDKSRFGGKGVLKAVNNINTVINDVLCGVDAFDTYKVDAAMIKADGTEDKSKLGANAILAVSIAAARAAAQSLNIPLYRFLGGANGNRLPVPMMNILNGGAHAANTVDVQEFMIMPVGAKSFSEGLRWCTEVFHTLQALLKSRGLATSVGDEGGFAPNLGSDEEAIEVILEAVKKAGYEPGTDFVLAMDAASSEWKGSRKGEYVLPKAGTKFTSEELVAHWKKLCEKYPIASIEDGLDEEDWEGWKHMTAELGDKVQLVGDDLFVTNTKRLQKGIDLSCGNAILIKLNQIGSVSETLEAIKLAHEAGYCAITSHRSGETEDTTIADLAVALNTCQIKTGAPSRSERVAKYNQLLRIEEELGEAACYPGKAAFGR
;
A
#
# COMPACT_ATOMS: atom_id res chain seq x y z
N MET A 1 -33.85 8.20 11.95
CA MET A 1 -32.46 7.98 11.46
C MET A 1 -31.55 8.46 12.57
N ALA A 2 -30.50 7.71 12.88
CA ALA A 2 -29.47 8.20 13.80
C ALA A 2 -28.88 9.47 13.20
N ASN A 3 -28.76 10.54 13.98
CA ASN A 3 -28.13 11.77 13.53
C ASN A 3 -26.62 11.64 13.79
N LEU A 4 -25.85 11.34 12.77
CA LEU A 4 -24.39 11.13 12.84
C LEU A 4 -23.62 12.46 12.66
N THR A 5 -24.19 13.54 13.16
CA THR A 5 -23.64 14.89 13.02
C THR A 5 -22.31 15.00 13.77
N ILE A 6 -21.30 15.52 13.09
CA ILE A 6 -20.00 15.84 13.67
C ILE A 6 -20.16 17.02 14.63
N GLU A 7 -19.82 16.81 15.89
CA GLU A 7 -19.81 17.85 16.92
C GLU A 7 -18.44 18.54 17.01
N LYS A 8 -17.36 17.75 16.87
CA LYS A 8 -16.01 18.24 17.03
C LYS A 8 -14.99 17.39 16.28
N VAL A 9 -13.94 18.04 15.79
CA VAL A 9 -12.74 17.38 15.21
C VAL A 9 -11.51 17.81 16.00
N ILE A 10 -10.67 16.84 16.39
CA ILE A 10 -9.46 17.05 17.21
C ILE A 10 -8.27 16.41 16.50
N GLY A 11 -7.23 17.19 16.25
CA GLY A 11 -5.95 16.69 15.70
C GLY A 11 -4.85 16.68 16.74
N ARG A 12 -3.93 15.72 16.62
CA ARG A 12 -2.69 15.65 17.40
C ARG A 12 -1.52 15.11 16.59
N GLU A 13 -0.32 15.47 17.04
CA GLU A 13 0.93 14.89 16.53
C GLU A 13 1.19 13.58 17.27
N ILE A 14 1.42 12.49 16.53
CA ILE A 14 1.84 11.17 17.03
C ILE A 14 3.14 10.73 16.36
N ILE A 15 3.66 9.56 16.71
CA ILE A 15 4.92 9.04 16.16
C ILE A 15 4.64 7.80 15.30
N ASP A 16 5.21 7.76 14.10
CA ASP A 16 5.14 6.62 13.19
C ASP A 16 6.17 5.52 13.52
N SER A 17 6.13 4.42 12.80
CA SER A 17 7.00 3.24 12.96
C SER A 17 8.50 3.53 12.72
N ARG A 18 8.82 4.67 12.11
CA ARG A 18 10.20 5.13 11.88
C ARG A 18 10.67 6.17 12.90
N GLY A 19 9.84 6.50 13.90
CA GLY A 19 10.13 7.53 14.89
C GLY A 19 9.96 8.96 14.36
N ASN A 20 9.29 9.15 13.21
CA ASN A 20 8.94 10.46 12.70
C ASN A 20 7.53 10.87 13.15
N PRO A 21 7.27 12.17 13.33
CA PRO A 21 5.92 12.64 13.64
C PRO A 21 4.98 12.45 12.45
N THR A 22 3.74 12.10 12.77
CA THR A 22 2.61 12.08 11.84
C THR A 22 1.33 12.56 12.51
N VAL A 23 0.21 12.56 11.77
CA VAL A 23 -1.05 13.14 12.20
C VAL A 23 -2.04 12.06 12.61
N GLU A 24 -2.66 12.24 13.78
CA GLU A 24 -3.86 11.55 14.22
C GLU A 24 -5.01 12.54 14.35
N ALA A 25 -6.21 12.14 13.96
CA ALA A 25 -7.43 12.89 14.19
C ALA A 25 -8.47 12.04 14.95
N GLU A 26 -9.29 12.72 15.73
CA GLU A 26 -10.53 12.20 16.32
C GLU A 26 -11.71 13.01 15.81
N VAL A 27 -12.76 12.30 15.40
CA VAL A 27 -14.06 12.88 15.07
C VAL A 27 -15.04 12.45 16.14
N VAL A 28 -15.64 13.42 16.83
CA VAL A 28 -16.66 13.24 17.87
C VAL A 28 -18.02 13.54 17.27
N LEU A 29 -18.95 12.60 17.41
CA LEU A 29 -20.35 12.76 16.97
C LEU A 29 -21.23 13.26 18.12
N THR A 30 -22.38 13.82 17.78
CA THR A 30 -23.36 14.35 18.75
C THR A 30 -23.95 13.27 19.69
N ASP A 31 -23.83 12.00 19.34
CA ASP A 31 -24.18 10.87 20.22
C ASP A 31 -23.06 10.46 21.18
N GLY A 32 -21.93 11.15 21.16
CA GLY A 32 -20.73 10.87 21.96
C GLY A 32 -19.79 9.83 21.37
N THR A 33 -20.10 9.25 20.21
CA THR A 33 -19.20 8.31 19.52
C THR A 33 -17.95 9.02 19.04
N VAL A 34 -16.77 8.37 19.17
CA VAL A 34 -15.48 8.90 18.75
C VAL A 34 -14.82 7.95 17.79
N GLY A 35 -14.59 8.40 16.56
CA GLY A 35 -13.76 7.69 15.58
C GLY A 35 -12.35 8.28 15.54
N ARG A 36 -11.33 7.42 15.35
CA ARG A 36 -9.93 7.83 15.26
C ARG A 36 -9.34 7.40 13.93
N GLY A 37 -8.53 8.26 13.32
CA GLY A 37 -7.82 7.98 12.07
C GLY A 37 -6.40 8.54 12.11
N MET A 38 -5.47 7.84 11.48
CA MET A 38 -4.07 8.21 11.42
C MET A 38 -3.57 8.20 9.98
N ALA A 39 -2.71 9.15 9.63
CA ALA A 39 -2.10 9.20 8.31
C ALA A 39 -0.73 8.52 8.32
N PRO A 40 -0.46 7.56 7.42
CA PRO A 40 0.88 7.01 7.23
C PRO A 40 1.77 7.97 6.44
N SER A 41 3.08 7.69 6.37
CA SER A 41 4.07 8.52 5.68
C SER A 41 5.00 7.69 4.80
N GLY A 42 5.27 8.11 3.55
CA GLY A 42 6.23 7.44 2.67
C GLY A 42 7.69 7.73 2.99
N ALA A 43 8.60 6.83 2.60
CA ALA A 43 10.05 7.10 2.56
C ALA A 43 10.44 7.65 1.18
N SER A 44 10.05 6.96 0.11
CA SER A 44 10.01 7.46 -1.26
C SER A 44 8.60 8.01 -1.54
N THR A 45 8.51 9.09 -2.29
CA THR A 45 7.22 9.70 -2.68
C THR A 45 7.26 9.95 -4.18
N GLY A 46 6.23 9.49 -4.90
CA GLY A 46 6.02 9.83 -6.30
C GLY A 46 5.88 11.34 -6.49
N GLU A 47 6.35 11.86 -7.60
CA GLU A 47 6.33 13.30 -7.90
C GLU A 47 4.90 13.90 -7.86
N PHE A 48 3.90 13.07 -8.13
CA PHE A 48 2.50 13.49 -8.28
C PHE A 48 1.61 13.16 -7.07
N GLU A 49 2.19 12.76 -5.93
CA GLU A 49 1.43 12.53 -4.70
C GLU A 49 0.87 13.84 -4.13
N ALA A 50 -0.29 13.75 -3.45
CA ALA A 50 -0.79 14.85 -2.65
C ALA A 50 0.18 15.21 -1.50
N LEU A 51 0.25 16.49 -1.15
CA LEU A 51 1.29 17.02 -0.26
C LEU A 51 1.08 16.59 1.20
N GLU A 52 2.05 15.88 1.76
CA GLU A 52 2.19 15.68 3.19
C GLU A 52 2.74 16.98 3.82
N LEU A 53 1.89 17.70 4.57
CA LEU A 53 2.27 18.99 5.14
C LEU A 53 3.20 18.81 6.34
N ARG A 54 4.43 19.31 6.23
CA ARG A 54 5.47 19.31 7.25
C ARG A 54 5.79 20.75 7.68
N ASP A 55 6.20 20.91 8.95
CA ASP A 55 6.48 22.23 9.54
C ASP A 55 7.71 22.90 8.96
N GLN A 56 8.71 22.10 8.52
CA GLN A 56 10.02 22.54 8.06
C GLN A 56 10.84 23.31 9.11
N ASP A 57 10.42 23.27 10.37
CA ASP A 57 11.16 23.82 11.50
C ASP A 57 12.24 22.85 11.95
N LYS A 58 13.48 23.14 11.58
CA LYS A 58 14.63 22.28 11.90
C LYS A 58 14.90 22.10 13.39
N SER A 59 14.36 22.97 14.25
CA SER A 59 14.49 22.85 15.70
C SER A 59 13.63 21.72 16.31
N ARG A 60 12.62 21.24 15.54
CA ARG A 60 11.74 20.14 15.92
C ARG A 60 11.79 19.02 14.89
N PHE A 61 12.10 17.79 15.35
CA PHE A 61 12.17 16.58 14.50
C PHE A 61 12.97 16.78 13.19
N GLY A 62 13.99 17.63 13.20
CA GLY A 62 14.78 17.93 12.01
C GLY A 62 14.01 18.55 10.85
N GLY A 63 12.87 19.21 11.11
CA GLY A 63 11.99 19.80 10.11
C GLY A 63 10.76 18.97 9.75
N LYS A 64 10.66 17.74 10.29
CA LYS A 64 9.58 16.79 9.96
C LYS A 64 8.32 16.94 10.82
N GLY A 65 8.24 17.93 11.75
CA GLY A 65 7.05 18.19 12.57
C GLY A 65 5.79 18.38 11.74
N VAL A 66 4.60 18.16 12.35
CA VAL A 66 3.29 18.23 11.68
C VAL A 66 2.31 19.16 12.40
N LEU A 67 2.79 20.09 13.23
CA LEU A 67 1.93 20.97 13.99
C LEU A 67 1.09 21.92 13.11
N LYS A 68 1.57 22.28 11.90
CA LYS A 68 0.76 23.05 10.94
C LYS A 68 -0.46 22.24 10.50
N ALA A 69 -0.28 20.97 10.15
CA ALA A 69 -1.37 20.07 9.78
C ALA A 69 -2.33 19.86 10.97
N VAL A 70 -1.80 19.62 12.17
CA VAL A 70 -2.59 19.52 13.41
C VAL A 70 -3.40 20.80 13.68
N ASN A 71 -2.79 21.96 13.51
CA ASN A 71 -3.50 23.23 13.67
C ASN A 71 -4.64 23.40 12.63
N ASN A 72 -4.41 23.00 11.39
CA ASN A 72 -5.44 23.01 10.34
C ASN A 72 -6.63 22.11 10.71
N ILE A 73 -6.39 20.95 11.33
CA ILE A 73 -7.45 20.08 11.84
C ILE A 73 -8.24 20.78 12.94
N ASN A 74 -7.56 21.34 13.94
CA ASN A 74 -8.17 21.95 15.12
C ASN A 74 -8.88 23.29 14.85
N THR A 75 -8.67 23.85 13.66
CA THR A 75 -9.27 25.14 13.25
C THR A 75 -10.12 24.95 12.01
N VAL A 76 -9.56 25.14 10.82
CA VAL A 76 -10.29 25.17 9.54
C VAL A 76 -11.12 23.91 9.29
N ILE A 77 -10.54 22.71 9.50
CA ILE A 77 -11.24 21.45 9.25
C ILE A 77 -12.38 21.27 10.28
N ASN A 78 -12.11 21.52 11.56
CA ASN A 78 -13.14 21.49 12.59
C ASN A 78 -14.32 22.42 12.23
N ASP A 79 -14.02 23.67 11.84
CA ASP A 79 -15.06 24.66 11.55
C ASP A 79 -15.94 24.26 10.35
N VAL A 80 -15.36 23.66 9.30
CA VAL A 80 -16.13 23.27 8.10
C VAL A 80 -16.87 21.95 8.27
N LEU A 81 -16.49 21.11 9.23
CA LEU A 81 -17.11 19.81 9.45
C LEU A 81 -18.13 19.78 10.59
N CYS A 82 -18.08 20.72 11.55
CA CYS A 82 -19.12 20.82 12.59
C CYS A 82 -20.49 20.98 11.94
N GLY A 83 -21.43 20.09 12.30
CA GLY A 83 -22.77 20.04 11.73
C GLY A 83 -22.93 19.19 10.46
N VAL A 84 -21.84 18.66 9.90
CA VAL A 84 -21.87 17.73 8.75
C VAL A 84 -22.23 16.32 9.24
N ASP A 85 -23.01 15.58 8.45
CA ASP A 85 -23.33 14.18 8.71
C ASP A 85 -22.14 13.29 8.32
N ALA A 86 -21.55 12.59 9.30
CA ALA A 86 -20.40 11.69 9.11
C ALA A 86 -20.74 10.43 8.28
N PHE A 87 -22.02 10.09 8.11
CA PHE A 87 -22.44 8.99 7.24
C PHE A 87 -22.10 9.26 5.78
N ASP A 88 -22.16 10.52 5.36
CA ASP A 88 -21.86 10.92 3.98
C ASP A 88 -20.36 11.20 3.81
N THR A 89 -19.57 10.13 3.64
CA THR A 89 -18.11 10.20 3.44
C THR A 89 -17.72 11.15 2.31
N TYR A 90 -18.47 11.17 1.21
CA TYR A 90 -18.21 12.08 0.08
C TYR A 90 -18.40 13.53 0.44
N LYS A 91 -19.43 13.84 1.21
CA LYS A 91 -19.70 15.21 1.66
C LYS A 91 -18.67 15.70 2.68
N VAL A 92 -18.25 14.84 3.61
CA VAL A 92 -17.17 15.11 4.57
C VAL A 92 -15.89 15.48 3.83
N ASP A 93 -15.46 14.63 2.91
CA ASP A 93 -14.22 14.84 2.15
C ASP A 93 -14.33 16.07 1.23
N ALA A 94 -15.45 16.23 0.52
CA ALA A 94 -15.68 17.39 -0.35
C ALA A 94 -15.62 18.72 0.42
N ALA A 95 -16.09 18.77 1.66
CA ALA A 95 -16.00 19.96 2.50
C ALA A 95 -14.54 20.32 2.81
N MET A 96 -13.72 19.34 3.17
CA MET A 96 -12.27 19.53 3.45
C MET A 96 -11.49 19.92 2.19
N ILE A 97 -11.70 19.20 1.06
CA ILE A 97 -11.05 19.47 -0.22
C ILE A 97 -11.39 20.88 -0.72
N LYS A 98 -12.65 21.29 -0.59
CA LYS A 98 -13.08 22.66 -0.93
C LYS A 98 -12.44 23.73 -0.04
N ALA A 99 -12.25 23.46 1.25
CA ALA A 99 -11.58 24.37 2.18
C ALA A 99 -10.07 24.48 1.91
N ASP A 100 -9.44 23.39 1.45
CA ASP A 100 -8.06 23.40 0.96
C ASP A 100 -7.95 24.24 -0.31
N GLY A 101 -8.69 23.92 -1.35
CA GLY A 101 -8.78 24.66 -2.61
C GLY A 101 -7.57 24.55 -3.52
N THR A 102 -6.58 23.69 -3.20
CA THR A 102 -5.42 23.38 -4.06
C THR A 102 -5.56 21.99 -4.68
N GLU A 103 -4.90 21.74 -5.80
CA GLU A 103 -4.97 20.44 -6.47
C GLU A 103 -4.27 19.33 -5.68
N ASP A 104 -3.14 19.67 -5.04
CA ASP A 104 -2.26 18.77 -4.29
C ASP A 104 -2.51 18.76 -2.77
N LYS A 105 -3.58 19.43 -2.30
CA LYS A 105 -3.91 19.58 -0.87
C LYS A 105 -2.82 20.28 -0.03
N SER A 106 -2.04 21.16 -0.67
CA SER A 106 -0.89 21.82 -0.04
C SER A 106 -1.22 22.85 1.03
N LYS A 107 -2.46 23.35 1.08
CA LYS A 107 -2.87 24.36 2.06
C LYS A 107 -3.19 23.75 3.42
N LEU A 108 -4.01 22.71 3.48
CA LEU A 108 -4.38 22.03 4.72
C LEU A 108 -3.46 20.83 5.04
N GLY A 109 -2.95 20.18 4.01
CA GLY A 109 -2.15 18.97 4.07
C GLY A 109 -2.97 17.71 3.82
N ALA A 110 -2.52 16.87 2.88
CA ALA A 110 -3.15 15.57 2.62
C ALA A 110 -3.17 14.67 3.86
N ASN A 111 -2.14 14.74 4.72
CA ASN A 111 -2.09 14.04 5.99
C ASN A 111 -3.18 14.50 6.97
N ALA A 112 -3.47 15.80 7.05
CA ALA A 112 -4.56 16.32 7.89
C ALA A 112 -5.93 15.88 7.37
N ILE A 113 -6.17 16.01 6.06
CA ILE A 113 -7.43 15.64 5.42
C ILE A 113 -7.68 14.14 5.57
N LEU A 114 -6.67 13.29 5.29
CA LEU A 114 -6.81 11.83 5.38
C LEU A 114 -7.09 11.36 6.81
N ALA A 115 -6.36 11.85 7.81
CA ALA A 115 -6.58 11.45 9.18
C ALA A 115 -8.03 11.71 9.63
N VAL A 116 -8.57 12.86 9.24
CA VAL A 116 -9.98 13.23 9.54
C VAL A 116 -10.97 12.42 8.73
N SER A 117 -10.71 12.19 7.45
CA SER A 117 -11.56 11.36 6.56
C SER A 117 -11.73 9.94 7.13
N ILE A 118 -10.62 9.29 7.54
CA ILE A 118 -10.65 7.98 8.21
C ILE A 118 -11.40 8.05 9.54
N ALA A 119 -11.12 9.07 10.37
CA ALA A 119 -11.77 9.24 11.66
C ALA A 119 -13.29 9.39 11.54
N ALA A 120 -13.76 10.16 10.56
CA ALA A 120 -15.19 10.33 10.29
C ALA A 120 -15.87 9.03 9.86
N ALA A 121 -15.26 8.28 8.94
CA ALA A 121 -15.76 6.98 8.50
C ALA A 121 -15.83 5.97 9.67
N ARG A 122 -14.82 5.95 10.54
CA ARG A 122 -14.82 5.10 11.75
C ARG A 122 -15.88 5.53 12.77
N ALA A 123 -16.04 6.84 13.01
CA ALA A 123 -17.07 7.36 13.90
C ALA A 123 -18.47 6.95 13.42
N ALA A 124 -18.74 7.10 12.13
CA ALA A 124 -20.01 6.69 11.52
C ALA A 124 -20.25 5.18 11.65
N ALA A 125 -19.26 4.36 11.33
CA ALA A 125 -19.35 2.90 11.46
C ALA A 125 -19.63 2.48 12.91
N GLN A 126 -18.92 3.04 13.88
CA GLN A 126 -19.11 2.76 15.31
C GLN A 126 -20.48 3.18 15.82
N SER A 127 -20.95 4.39 15.47
CA SER A 127 -22.27 4.86 15.86
C SER A 127 -23.41 4.00 15.29
N LEU A 128 -23.20 3.46 14.07
CA LEU A 128 -24.11 2.50 13.45
C LEU A 128 -23.97 1.05 14.01
N ASN A 129 -22.97 0.81 14.86
CA ASN A 129 -22.62 -0.50 15.38
C ASN A 129 -22.36 -1.54 14.27
N ILE A 130 -21.65 -1.12 13.22
CA ILE A 130 -21.20 -1.98 12.12
C ILE A 130 -19.68 -1.87 11.96
N PRO A 131 -18.99 -2.93 11.52
CA PRO A 131 -17.56 -2.84 11.27
C PRO A 131 -17.22 -1.92 10.09
N LEU A 132 -16.01 -1.35 10.09
CA LEU A 132 -15.61 -0.37 9.07
C LEU A 132 -15.67 -0.94 7.66
N TYR A 133 -15.27 -2.20 7.45
CA TYR A 133 -15.35 -2.81 6.11
C TYR A 133 -16.80 -2.92 5.60
N ARG A 134 -17.78 -3.10 6.50
CA ARG A 134 -19.22 -3.08 6.14
C ARG A 134 -19.72 -1.67 5.86
N PHE A 135 -19.24 -0.68 6.60
CA PHE A 135 -19.59 0.72 6.35
C PHE A 135 -19.11 1.18 4.97
N LEU A 136 -17.86 0.85 4.60
CA LEU A 136 -17.25 1.26 3.32
C LEU A 136 -17.75 0.45 2.13
N GLY A 137 -17.96 -0.87 2.29
CA GLY A 137 -18.22 -1.80 1.19
C GLY A 137 -19.64 -2.38 1.14
N GLY A 138 -20.46 -2.10 2.15
CA GLY A 138 -21.81 -2.65 2.24
C GLY A 138 -21.84 -4.16 2.40
N ALA A 139 -22.91 -4.79 1.91
CA ALA A 139 -23.13 -6.23 2.06
C ALA A 139 -22.18 -7.10 1.21
N ASN A 140 -21.59 -6.55 0.15
CA ASN A 140 -20.81 -7.32 -0.82
C ASN A 140 -19.32 -7.51 -0.43
N GLY A 141 -18.83 -6.81 0.60
CA GLY A 141 -17.44 -6.93 1.07
C GLY A 141 -17.23 -8.24 1.83
N ASN A 142 -16.66 -9.27 1.18
CA ASN A 142 -16.44 -10.58 1.80
C ASN A 142 -15.19 -11.31 1.28
N ARG A 143 -14.39 -10.69 0.41
CA ARG A 143 -13.17 -11.32 -0.11
C ARG A 143 -11.97 -10.90 0.73
N LEU A 144 -11.35 -11.88 1.39
CA LEU A 144 -10.09 -11.70 2.09
C LEU A 144 -8.97 -11.53 1.07
N PRO A 145 -8.10 -10.52 1.22
CA PRO A 145 -7.04 -10.30 0.26
C PRO A 145 -5.92 -11.36 0.39
N VAL A 146 -5.32 -11.76 -0.73
CA VAL A 146 -4.05 -12.49 -0.74
C VAL A 146 -2.94 -11.53 -0.30
N PRO A 147 -2.16 -11.85 0.75
CA PRO A 147 -1.05 -11.00 1.16
C PRO A 147 0.10 -11.06 0.14
N MET A 148 0.58 -9.89 -0.25
CA MET A 148 1.85 -9.68 -0.93
C MET A 148 2.88 -9.37 0.16
N MET A 149 3.47 -10.41 0.74
CA MET A 149 4.24 -10.31 1.98
C MET A 149 5.71 -10.06 1.69
N ASN A 150 6.18 -8.83 1.93
CA ASN A 150 7.56 -8.42 1.73
C ASN A 150 8.48 -9.07 2.77
N ILE A 151 9.27 -10.07 2.37
CA ILE A 151 10.16 -10.83 3.27
C ILE A 151 11.64 -10.56 3.05
N LEU A 152 12.01 -9.89 1.94
CA LEU A 152 13.38 -9.50 1.65
C LEU A 152 13.40 -8.14 0.96
N ASN A 153 14.24 -7.24 1.47
CA ASN A 153 14.37 -5.85 1.04
C ASN A 153 15.70 -5.57 0.33
N GLY A 154 15.65 -4.73 -0.67
CA GLY A 154 16.79 -4.11 -1.35
C GLY A 154 16.51 -2.64 -1.66
N GLY A 155 17.04 -2.13 -2.76
CA GLY A 155 16.81 -0.77 -3.25
C GLY A 155 17.04 0.30 -2.20
N ALA A 156 16.17 1.29 -2.16
CA ALA A 156 16.19 2.36 -1.14
C ALA A 156 15.80 1.89 0.26
N HIS A 157 15.13 0.72 0.39
CA HIS A 157 14.68 0.16 1.67
C HIS A 157 15.76 -0.59 2.45
N ALA A 158 16.95 -0.80 1.86
CA ALA A 158 18.04 -1.52 2.50
C ALA A 158 19.42 -1.02 2.07
N ALA A 159 20.32 -0.84 3.03
CA ALA A 159 21.73 -0.56 2.77
C ALA A 159 22.50 -1.86 2.44
N ASN A 160 22.11 -2.54 1.36
CA ASN A 160 22.68 -3.80 0.88
C ASN A 160 23.01 -3.72 -0.62
N THR A 161 23.30 -4.86 -1.25
CA THR A 161 23.79 -4.98 -2.62
C THR A 161 22.70 -5.28 -3.66
N VAL A 162 21.44 -5.34 -3.26
CA VAL A 162 20.29 -5.73 -4.09
C VAL A 162 19.58 -4.49 -4.63
N ASP A 163 19.34 -4.40 -5.93
CA ASP A 163 18.75 -3.21 -6.58
C ASP A 163 17.22 -3.18 -6.50
N VAL A 164 16.54 -4.31 -6.69
CA VAL A 164 15.07 -4.42 -6.53
C VAL A 164 14.69 -4.15 -5.08
N GLN A 165 13.68 -3.29 -4.90
CA GLN A 165 13.33 -2.73 -3.58
C GLN A 165 12.67 -3.74 -2.65
N GLU A 166 11.75 -4.57 -3.18
CA GLU A 166 11.00 -5.54 -2.39
C GLU A 166 10.82 -6.86 -3.13
N PHE A 167 10.99 -7.95 -2.37
CA PHE A 167 10.66 -9.30 -2.83
C PHE A 167 9.58 -9.87 -1.92
N MET A 168 8.43 -10.17 -2.53
CA MET A 168 7.22 -10.58 -1.83
C MET A 168 6.85 -12.02 -2.18
N ILE A 169 6.33 -12.75 -1.20
CA ILE A 169 5.68 -14.04 -1.38
C ILE A 169 4.16 -13.89 -1.30
N MET A 170 3.45 -14.67 -2.11
CA MET A 170 1.99 -14.68 -2.15
C MET A 170 1.46 -16.12 -2.02
N PRO A 171 0.72 -16.46 -0.95
CA PRO A 171 0.24 -17.83 -0.68
C PRO A 171 -1.03 -18.14 -1.48
N VAL A 172 -0.92 -18.23 -2.80
CA VAL A 172 -2.05 -18.40 -3.72
C VAL A 172 -2.67 -19.78 -3.70
N GLY A 173 -1.98 -20.78 -3.13
CA GLY A 173 -2.48 -22.15 -2.97
C GLY A 173 -3.29 -22.38 -1.69
N ALA A 174 -3.25 -21.43 -0.73
CA ALA A 174 -3.99 -21.52 0.53
C ALA A 174 -5.51 -21.45 0.31
N LYS A 175 -6.28 -22.03 1.24
CA LYS A 175 -7.75 -22.11 1.16
C LYS A 175 -8.46 -21.03 1.96
N SER A 176 -7.74 -20.36 2.87
CA SER A 176 -8.24 -19.29 3.71
C SER A 176 -7.14 -18.25 3.94
N PHE A 177 -7.52 -17.07 4.40
CA PHE A 177 -6.55 -16.04 4.77
C PHE A 177 -5.67 -16.49 5.94
N SER A 178 -6.28 -17.07 6.97
CA SER A 178 -5.57 -17.60 8.15
C SER A 178 -4.55 -18.69 7.79
N GLU A 179 -4.89 -19.60 6.86
CA GLU A 179 -3.94 -20.58 6.33
C GLU A 179 -2.80 -19.92 5.57
N GLY A 180 -3.11 -18.98 4.67
CA GLY A 180 -2.11 -18.24 3.89
C GLY A 180 -1.16 -17.46 4.79
N LEU A 181 -1.68 -16.78 5.82
CA LEU A 181 -0.85 -16.06 6.81
C LEU A 181 0.08 -17.01 7.57
N ARG A 182 -0.41 -18.17 8.00
CA ARG A 182 0.41 -19.21 8.63
C ARG A 182 1.54 -19.66 7.72
N TRP A 183 1.24 -20.00 6.47
CA TRP A 183 2.25 -20.40 5.49
C TRP A 183 3.33 -19.34 5.30
N CYS A 184 2.93 -18.07 5.17
CA CYS A 184 3.86 -16.96 5.03
C CYS A 184 4.81 -16.84 6.24
N THR A 185 4.29 -17.01 7.47
CA THR A 185 5.10 -16.98 8.69
C THR A 185 6.09 -18.14 8.76
N GLU A 186 5.68 -19.34 8.36
CA GLU A 186 6.55 -20.52 8.29
C GLU A 186 7.69 -20.31 7.29
N VAL A 187 7.38 -19.77 6.09
CA VAL A 187 8.41 -19.42 5.09
C VAL A 187 9.35 -18.32 5.62
N PHE A 188 8.81 -17.28 6.28
CA PHE A 188 9.61 -16.19 6.85
C PHE A 188 10.63 -16.70 7.88
N HIS A 189 10.21 -17.55 8.80
CA HIS A 189 11.13 -18.16 9.77
C HIS A 189 12.13 -19.12 9.14
N THR A 190 11.72 -19.85 8.11
CA THR A 190 12.61 -20.73 7.34
C THR A 190 13.66 -19.91 6.60
N LEU A 191 13.27 -18.77 5.99
CA LEU A 191 14.21 -17.83 5.36
C LEU A 191 15.21 -17.28 6.39
N GLN A 192 14.74 -16.89 7.58
CA GLN A 192 15.62 -16.43 8.66
C GLN A 192 16.68 -17.47 9.03
N ALA A 193 16.27 -18.73 9.21
CA ALA A 193 17.18 -19.81 9.54
C ALA A 193 18.19 -20.08 8.41
N LEU A 194 17.72 -20.01 7.15
CA LEU A 194 18.56 -20.19 5.98
C LEU A 194 19.61 -19.08 5.86
N LEU A 195 19.22 -17.81 6.01
CA LEU A 195 20.16 -16.68 5.98
C LEU A 195 21.20 -16.79 7.11
N LYS A 196 20.79 -17.13 8.33
CA LYS A 196 21.72 -17.39 9.45
C LYS A 196 22.71 -18.51 9.15
N SER A 197 22.26 -19.61 8.53
CA SER A 197 23.12 -20.73 8.21
C SER A 197 24.19 -20.39 7.15
N ARG A 198 23.93 -19.35 6.36
CA ARG A 198 24.88 -18.81 5.36
C ARG A 198 25.75 -17.66 5.93
N GLY A 199 25.60 -17.32 7.21
CA GLY A 199 26.33 -16.21 7.83
C GLY A 199 25.83 -14.83 7.38
N LEU A 200 24.61 -14.74 6.84
CA LEU A 200 24.02 -13.51 6.34
C LEU A 200 23.21 -12.79 7.45
N ALA A 201 23.08 -11.46 7.31
CA ALA A 201 22.32 -10.65 8.25
C ALA A 201 20.82 -10.99 8.23
N THR A 202 20.20 -10.99 9.42
CA THR A 202 18.76 -11.18 9.58
C THR A 202 18.12 -10.01 10.32
N SER A 203 18.77 -8.83 10.32
CA SER A 203 18.13 -7.57 10.67
C SER A 203 17.05 -7.24 9.66
N VAL A 204 15.99 -6.59 10.13
CA VAL A 204 14.84 -6.24 9.31
C VAL A 204 14.83 -4.76 8.94
N GLY A 205 14.33 -4.45 7.76
CA GLY A 205 14.07 -3.09 7.29
C GLY A 205 12.79 -2.49 7.88
N ASP A 206 12.42 -1.32 7.38
CA ASP A 206 11.25 -0.56 7.84
C ASP A 206 9.94 -1.33 7.69
N GLU A 207 9.86 -2.24 6.73
CA GLU A 207 8.67 -3.05 6.45
C GLU A 207 8.73 -4.48 7.01
N GLY A 208 9.75 -4.78 7.81
CA GLY A 208 9.89 -6.05 8.52
C GLY A 208 10.56 -7.17 7.73
N GLY A 209 10.85 -7.01 6.44
CA GLY A 209 11.61 -7.96 5.63
C GLY A 209 13.10 -7.94 5.95
N PHE A 210 13.81 -9.05 5.70
CA PHE A 210 15.26 -9.15 5.90
C PHE A 210 16.02 -8.31 4.85
N ALA A 211 17.22 -7.84 5.21
CA ALA A 211 18.06 -7.02 4.35
C ALA A 211 19.50 -7.58 4.25
N PRO A 212 19.70 -8.83 3.77
CA PRO A 212 21.02 -9.40 3.64
C PRO A 212 21.78 -8.80 2.45
N ASN A 213 23.12 -8.87 2.51
CA ASN A 213 23.95 -8.65 1.32
C ASN A 213 23.95 -9.94 0.47
N LEU A 214 23.45 -9.85 -0.76
CA LEU A 214 23.40 -10.92 -1.74
C LEU A 214 24.14 -10.49 -3.01
N GLY A 215 24.56 -11.45 -3.83
CA GLY A 215 25.33 -11.16 -5.03
C GLY A 215 24.55 -10.55 -6.17
N SER A 216 23.22 -10.69 -6.17
CA SER A 216 22.32 -10.15 -7.21
C SER A 216 20.84 -10.21 -6.78
N ASP A 217 19.96 -9.52 -7.55
CA ASP A 217 18.52 -9.65 -7.42
C ASP A 217 18.04 -11.10 -7.66
N GLU A 218 18.69 -11.79 -8.59
CA GLU A 218 18.37 -13.19 -8.91
C GLU A 218 18.71 -14.13 -7.74
N GLU A 219 19.80 -13.90 -7.00
CA GLU A 219 20.12 -14.64 -5.78
C GLU A 219 19.06 -14.41 -4.68
N ALA A 220 18.49 -13.19 -4.60
CA ALA A 220 17.39 -12.92 -3.68
C ALA A 220 16.16 -13.77 -4.01
N ILE A 221 15.80 -13.89 -5.29
CA ILE A 221 14.72 -14.77 -5.74
C ILE A 221 15.02 -16.23 -5.37
N GLU A 222 16.23 -16.71 -5.67
CA GLU A 222 16.62 -18.10 -5.43
C GLU A 222 16.61 -18.47 -3.94
N VAL A 223 17.10 -17.60 -3.06
CA VAL A 223 17.08 -17.86 -1.61
C VAL A 223 15.67 -17.91 -1.05
N ILE A 224 14.76 -17.08 -1.55
CA ILE A 224 13.34 -17.12 -1.18
C ILE A 224 12.69 -18.42 -1.64
N LEU A 225 12.92 -18.84 -2.89
CA LEU A 225 12.37 -20.09 -3.41
C LEU A 225 12.93 -21.32 -2.68
N GLU A 226 14.20 -21.28 -2.26
CA GLU A 226 14.77 -22.30 -1.39
C GLU A 226 14.08 -22.35 -0.02
N ALA A 227 13.78 -21.18 0.57
CA ALA A 227 13.05 -21.10 1.84
C ALA A 227 11.63 -21.65 1.72
N VAL A 228 10.92 -21.34 0.62
CA VAL A 228 9.57 -21.87 0.32
C VAL A 228 9.61 -23.41 0.28
N LYS A 229 10.56 -24.00 -0.48
CA LYS A 229 10.72 -25.45 -0.58
C LYS A 229 11.10 -26.09 0.76
N LYS A 230 12.02 -25.49 1.51
CA LYS A 230 12.43 -25.99 2.85
C LYS A 230 11.31 -25.91 3.88
N ALA A 231 10.38 -24.96 3.75
CA ALA A 231 9.17 -24.87 4.55
C ALA A 231 8.11 -25.94 4.16
N GLY A 232 8.33 -26.69 3.09
CA GLY A 232 7.43 -27.77 2.64
C GLY A 232 6.39 -27.34 1.62
N TYR A 233 6.57 -26.19 0.97
CA TYR A 233 5.65 -25.65 -0.03
C TYR A 233 6.23 -25.69 -1.44
N GLU A 234 5.35 -25.73 -2.45
CA GLU A 234 5.73 -25.81 -3.85
C GLU A 234 5.67 -24.44 -4.55
N PRO A 235 6.83 -23.88 -5.01
CA PRO A 235 6.84 -22.66 -5.82
C PRO A 235 6.03 -22.80 -7.11
N GLY A 236 5.25 -21.75 -7.44
CA GLY A 236 4.36 -21.71 -8.59
C GLY A 236 2.98 -22.33 -8.35
N THR A 237 2.85 -23.19 -7.33
CA THR A 237 1.58 -23.83 -6.95
C THR A 237 1.03 -23.26 -5.65
N ASP A 238 1.78 -23.37 -4.57
CA ASP A 238 1.40 -22.87 -3.24
C ASP A 238 1.73 -21.37 -3.12
N PHE A 239 2.92 -21.00 -3.59
CA PHE A 239 3.41 -19.64 -3.59
C PHE A 239 3.81 -19.16 -4.96
N VAL A 240 3.48 -17.91 -5.27
CA VAL A 240 4.10 -17.15 -6.36
C VAL A 240 4.85 -15.95 -5.77
N LEU A 241 5.71 -15.33 -6.57
CA LEU A 241 6.48 -14.16 -6.18
C LEU A 241 5.87 -12.89 -6.77
N ALA A 242 6.00 -11.80 -6.02
CA ALA A 242 5.81 -10.44 -6.49
C ALA A 242 7.07 -9.62 -6.19
N MET A 243 7.35 -8.64 -7.02
CA MET A 243 8.49 -7.74 -6.85
C MET A 243 8.02 -6.29 -6.98
N ASP A 244 8.67 -5.41 -6.20
CA ASP A 244 8.62 -3.97 -6.40
C ASP A 244 10.02 -3.49 -6.82
N ALA A 245 10.13 -3.06 -8.07
CA ALA A 245 11.39 -2.60 -8.62
C ALA A 245 11.73 -1.17 -8.23
N ALA A 246 10.70 -0.33 -8.04
CA ALA A 246 10.83 1.12 -7.82
C ALA A 246 11.76 1.77 -8.85
N SER A 247 11.55 1.46 -10.14
CA SER A 247 12.48 1.81 -11.22
C SER A 247 12.62 3.32 -11.47
N SER A 248 11.76 4.15 -10.88
CA SER A 248 11.95 5.61 -10.87
C SER A 248 13.24 6.02 -10.17
N GLU A 249 13.75 5.21 -9.22
CA GLU A 249 15.05 5.41 -8.57
C GLU A 249 16.25 5.07 -9.50
N TRP A 250 16.00 4.41 -10.63
CA TRP A 250 17.03 3.97 -11.57
C TRP A 250 17.17 4.89 -12.78
N LYS A 251 16.52 6.06 -12.79
CA LYS A 251 16.55 7.01 -13.91
C LYS A 251 17.98 7.32 -14.35
N GLY A 252 18.26 7.12 -15.64
CA GLY A 252 19.49 7.54 -16.27
C GLY A 252 19.49 9.04 -16.63
N SER A 253 20.39 9.43 -17.53
CA SER A 253 20.51 10.82 -17.98
C SER A 253 19.43 11.23 -18.97
N ARG A 254 18.73 10.29 -19.58
CA ARG A 254 17.67 10.50 -20.57
C ARG A 254 16.46 9.65 -20.22
N LYS A 255 15.29 10.09 -20.66
CA LYS A 255 14.07 9.30 -20.58
C LYS A 255 14.25 7.94 -21.28
N GLY A 256 13.81 6.85 -20.63
CA GLY A 256 13.99 5.49 -21.13
C GLY A 256 15.38 4.90 -20.95
N GLU A 257 16.28 5.57 -20.21
CA GLU A 257 17.56 5.03 -19.75
C GLU A 257 17.48 4.72 -18.26
N TYR A 258 17.95 3.54 -17.87
CA TYR A 258 17.98 3.04 -16.50
C TYR A 258 19.39 2.64 -16.11
N VAL A 259 19.80 2.94 -14.88
CA VAL A 259 21.08 2.53 -14.30
C VAL A 259 20.82 1.96 -12.93
N LEU A 260 21.02 0.67 -12.75
CA LEU A 260 20.87 0.02 -11.46
C LEU A 260 21.92 0.56 -10.50
N PRO A 261 21.52 1.20 -9.37
CA PRO A 261 22.47 1.95 -8.54
C PRO A 261 23.57 1.12 -7.91
N LYS A 262 23.31 -0.16 -7.63
CA LYS A 262 24.20 -1.07 -6.91
C LYS A 262 24.98 -1.97 -7.88
N ALA A 263 24.30 -2.57 -8.86
CA ALA A 263 24.95 -3.40 -9.87
C ALA A 263 25.67 -2.61 -10.95
N GLY A 264 25.31 -1.32 -11.16
CA GLY A 264 25.87 -0.48 -12.22
C GLY A 264 25.46 -0.87 -13.64
N THR A 265 24.54 -1.84 -13.77
CA THR A 265 24.03 -2.30 -15.07
C THR A 265 23.14 -1.22 -15.69
N LYS A 266 23.27 -1.04 -17.01
CA LYS A 266 22.49 -0.05 -17.77
C LYS A 266 21.50 -0.77 -18.68
N PHE A 267 20.32 -0.18 -18.82
CA PHE A 267 19.26 -0.66 -19.70
C PHE A 267 18.60 0.52 -20.44
N THR A 268 18.13 0.27 -21.66
CA THR A 268 17.01 1.02 -22.25
C THR A 268 15.69 0.46 -21.72
N SER A 269 14.57 1.12 -22.00
CA SER A 269 13.24 0.61 -21.65
C SER A 269 13.02 -0.78 -22.23
N GLU A 270 13.35 -1.01 -23.50
CA GLU A 270 13.19 -2.30 -24.17
C GLU A 270 14.07 -3.39 -23.54
N GLU A 271 15.31 -3.06 -23.20
CA GLU A 271 16.22 -4.01 -22.55
C GLU A 271 15.76 -4.37 -21.13
N LEU A 272 15.21 -3.39 -20.40
CA LEU A 272 14.66 -3.65 -19.05
C LEU A 272 13.39 -4.50 -19.13
N VAL A 273 12.51 -4.27 -20.09
CA VAL A 273 11.35 -5.15 -20.36
C VAL A 273 11.79 -6.57 -20.71
N ALA A 274 12.81 -6.71 -21.56
CA ALA A 274 13.38 -8.03 -21.89
C ALA A 274 14.00 -8.73 -20.68
N HIS A 275 14.62 -7.97 -19.77
CA HIS A 275 15.13 -8.47 -18.49
C HIS A 275 14.01 -9.02 -17.61
N TRP A 276 12.92 -8.26 -17.41
CA TRP A 276 11.75 -8.72 -16.66
C TRP A 276 11.12 -9.97 -17.28
N LYS A 277 10.99 -10.00 -18.60
CA LYS A 277 10.46 -11.16 -19.32
C LYS A 277 11.29 -12.43 -19.03
N LYS A 278 12.60 -12.32 -19.11
CA LYS A 278 13.52 -13.44 -18.82
C LYS A 278 13.37 -13.94 -17.38
N LEU A 279 13.24 -13.05 -16.40
CA LEU A 279 13.02 -13.44 -15.00
C LEU A 279 11.69 -14.15 -14.81
N CYS A 280 10.60 -13.64 -15.42
CA CYS A 280 9.28 -14.25 -15.35
C CYS A 280 9.20 -15.61 -16.06
N GLU A 281 10.01 -15.84 -17.09
CA GLU A 281 10.11 -17.15 -17.76
C GLU A 281 10.87 -18.18 -16.90
N LYS A 282 11.81 -17.72 -16.08
CA LYS A 282 12.65 -18.58 -15.24
C LYS A 282 12.04 -18.88 -13.87
N TYR A 283 11.33 -17.92 -13.28
CA TYR A 283 10.84 -17.97 -11.91
C TYR A 283 9.33 -17.75 -11.85
N PRO A 284 8.64 -18.22 -10.81
CA PRO A 284 7.20 -18.07 -10.66
C PRO A 284 6.80 -16.64 -10.20
N ILE A 285 7.24 -15.62 -10.94
CA ILE A 285 6.93 -14.21 -10.70
C ILE A 285 5.58 -13.92 -11.33
N ALA A 286 4.59 -13.53 -10.51
CA ALA A 286 3.24 -13.25 -10.93
C ALA A 286 2.92 -11.76 -10.97
N SER A 287 3.73 -10.91 -10.32
CA SER A 287 3.48 -9.46 -10.23
C SER A 287 4.80 -8.68 -10.21
N ILE A 288 4.85 -7.58 -10.97
CA ILE A 288 5.92 -6.59 -10.96
C ILE A 288 5.31 -5.22 -10.76
N GLU A 289 5.74 -4.53 -9.70
CA GLU A 289 5.38 -3.16 -9.37
C GLU A 289 6.49 -2.22 -9.84
N ASP A 290 6.08 -1.11 -10.46
CA ASP A 290 6.95 -0.05 -10.98
C ASP A 290 8.20 -0.57 -11.70
N GLY A 291 7.96 -1.51 -12.62
CA GLY A 291 9.02 -2.12 -13.44
C GLY A 291 9.70 -1.15 -14.41
N LEU A 292 9.15 0.06 -14.59
CA LEU A 292 9.67 1.18 -15.35
C LEU A 292 9.36 2.50 -14.63
N ASP A 293 10.02 3.58 -15.05
CA ASP A 293 9.85 4.93 -14.53
C ASP A 293 8.41 5.45 -14.69
N GLU A 294 7.94 6.26 -13.73
CA GLU A 294 6.57 6.82 -13.65
C GLU A 294 6.18 7.73 -14.83
N GLU A 295 7.15 8.21 -15.62
CA GLU A 295 6.90 9.00 -16.82
C GLU A 295 7.29 8.28 -18.13
N ASP A 296 7.73 7.03 -18.06
CA ASP A 296 8.06 6.24 -19.24
C ASP A 296 6.82 5.51 -19.83
N TRP A 297 5.79 6.27 -20.19
CA TRP A 297 4.51 5.76 -20.69
C TRP A 297 4.63 4.85 -21.92
N GLU A 298 5.57 5.13 -22.84
CA GLU A 298 5.82 4.29 -24.01
C GLU A 298 6.45 2.95 -23.62
N GLY A 299 7.41 2.98 -22.68
CA GLY A 299 7.98 1.76 -22.09
C GLY A 299 6.91 0.93 -21.38
N TRP A 300 6.05 1.55 -20.58
CA TRP A 300 4.94 0.86 -19.91
C TRP A 300 3.96 0.21 -20.89
N LYS A 301 3.60 0.90 -21.95
CA LYS A 301 2.77 0.33 -23.03
C LYS A 301 3.43 -0.89 -23.65
N HIS A 302 4.73 -0.81 -23.95
CA HIS A 302 5.49 -1.94 -24.48
C HIS A 302 5.57 -3.10 -23.46
N MET A 303 5.87 -2.81 -22.20
CA MET A 303 5.91 -3.81 -21.13
C MET A 303 4.56 -4.52 -20.98
N THR A 304 3.47 -3.77 -21.07
CA THR A 304 2.12 -4.32 -20.95
C THR A 304 1.79 -5.24 -22.12
N ALA A 305 2.17 -4.86 -23.34
CA ALA A 305 1.99 -5.71 -24.52
C ALA A 305 2.79 -7.03 -24.46
N GLU A 306 4.01 -6.99 -23.88
CA GLU A 306 4.91 -8.16 -23.80
C GLU A 306 4.59 -9.10 -22.62
N LEU A 307 4.14 -8.58 -21.48
CA LEU A 307 4.01 -9.32 -20.22
C LEU A 307 2.59 -9.33 -19.66
N GLY A 308 1.76 -8.35 -20.03
CA GLY A 308 0.48 -8.08 -19.37
C GLY A 308 -0.51 -9.25 -19.35
N ASP A 309 -0.45 -10.16 -20.31
CA ASP A 309 -1.31 -11.35 -20.33
C ASP A 309 -0.96 -12.40 -19.26
N LYS A 310 0.28 -12.38 -18.76
CA LYS A 310 0.81 -13.41 -17.85
C LYS A 310 1.21 -12.86 -16.49
N VAL A 311 1.60 -11.58 -16.43
CA VAL A 311 2.15 -10.93 -15.25
C VAL A 311 1.28 -9.73 -14.87
N GLN A 312 0.97 -9.59 -13.59
CA GLN A 312 0.35 -8.38 -13.06
C GLN A 312 1.39 -7.26 -13.07
N LEU A 313 1.08 -6.18 -13.75
CA LEU A 313 1.93 -5.01 -13.89
C LEU A 313 1.29 -3.87 -13.10
N VAL A 314 1.87 -3.58 -11.94
CA VAL A 314 1.31 -2.67 -10.94
C VAL A 314 1.95 -1.30 -11.08
N GLY A 315 1.12 -0.26 -11.23
CA GLY A 315 1.57 1.12 -11.11
C GLY A 315 1.35 1.64 -9.69
N ASP A 316 2.44 1.95 -8.98
CA ASP A 316 2.47 2.73 -7.73
C ASP A 316 2.77 4.19 -8.05
N ASP A 317 4.02 4.54 -8.31
CA ASP A 317 4.43 5.90 -8.70
C ASP A 317 3.79 6.32 -10.03
N LEU A 318 3.55 5.37 -10.94
CA LEU A 318 2.87 5.62 -12.21
C LEU A 318 1.48 6.24 -12.02
N PHE A 319 0.70 5.77 -11.04
CA PHE A 319 -0.70 6.16 -10.85
C PHE A 319 -0.97 6.98 -9.60
N VAL A 320 -0.17 6.85 -8.55
CA VAL A 320 -0.25 7.55 -7.25
C VAL A 320 -1.68 7.62 -6.67
N THR A 321 -2.46 6.53 -6.81
CA THR A 321 -3.88 6.46 -6.40
C THR A 321 -4.76 7.57 -7.01
N ASN A 322 -4.32 8.16 -8.12
CA ASN A 322 -4.95 9.32 -8.76
C ASN A 322 -5.76 8.89 -9.99
N THR A 323 -7.06 9.19 -10.01
CA THR A 323 -7.98 8.81 -11.10
C THR A 323 -7.60 9.40 -12.45
N LYS A 324 -7.01 10.60 -12.50
CA LYS A 324 -6.56 11.23 -13.76
C LYS A 324 -5.37 10.47 -14.37
N ARG A 325 -4.39 10.09 -13.54
CA ARG A 325 -3.22 9.31 -13.97
C ARG A 325 -3.62 7.88 -14.33
N LEU A 326 -4.51 7.27 -13.54
CA LEU A 326 -5.05 5.95 -13.85
C LEU A 326 -5.81 5.96 -15.19
N GLN A 327 -6.68 6.95 -15.43
CA GLN A 327 -7.39 7.08 -16.70
C GLN A 327 -6.42 7.21 -17.88
N LYS A 328 -5.36 8.02 -17.73
CA LYS A 328 -4.29 8.12 -18.75
C LYS A 328 -3.64 6.75 -19.02
N GLY A 329 -3.35 5.97 -17.98
CA GLY A 329 -2.80 4.62 -18.15
C GLY A 329 -3.75 3.67 -18.85
N ILE A 330 -5.04 3.71 -18.51
CA ILE A 330 -6.09 2.93 -19.18
C ILE A 330 -6.14 3.28 -20.66
N ASP A 331 -6.19 4.57 -20.99
CA ASP A 331 -6.28 5.05 -22.39
C ASP A 331 -5.05 4.66 -23.21
N LEU A 332 -3.87 4.60 -22.59
CA LEU A 332 -2.61 4.21 -23.20
C LEU A 332 -2.32 2.70 -23.14
N SER A 333 -3.15 1.92 -22.45
CA SER A 333 -2.93 0.48 -22.20
C SER A 333 -1.61 0.22 -21.42
N CYS A 334 -1.39 0.97 -20.35
CA CYS A 334 -0.20 0.90 -19.49
C CYS A 334 -0.52 0.24 -18.14
N GLY A 335 0.06 -0.91 -17.87
CA GLY A 335 -0.22 -1.70 -16.66
C GLY A 335 -1.54 -2.46 -16.74
N ASN A 336 -1.88 -3.19 -15.67
CA ASN A 336 -3.14 -3.90 -15.49
C ASN A 336 -3.57 -3.97 -14.02
N ALA A 337 -2.84 -3.26 -13.15
CA ALA A 337 -3.14 -3.12 -11.73
C ALA A 337 -2.66 -1.77 -11.20
N ILE A 338 -3.30 -1.30 -10.14
CA ILE A 338 -2.93 -0.08 -9.39
C ILE A 338 -2.66 -0.41 -7.94
N LEU A 339 -1.61 0.18 -7.38
CA LEU A 339 -1.40 0.20 -5.94
C LEU A 339 -2.24 1.33 -5.32
N ILE A 340 -2.92 1.03 -4.22
CA ILE A 340 -3.83 1.96 -3.54
C ILE A 340 -3.22 2.37 -2.21
N LYS A 341 -2.79 3.60 -2.13
CA LYS A 341 -2.24 4.24 -0.92
C LYS A 341 -3.07 5.47 -0.58
N LEU A 342 -3.86 5.41 0.50
CA LEU A 342 -4.81 6.47 0.84
C LEU A 342 -4.15 7.86 0.96
N ASN A 343 -2.91 7.91 1.47
CA ASN A 343 -2.23 9.19 1.65
C ASN A 343 -1.65 9.80 0.36
N GLN A 344 -1.51 9.02 -0.72
CA GLN A 344 -1.09 9.55 -2.03
C GLN A 344 -2.14 10.48 -2.63
N ILE A 345 -3.42 10.23 -2.35
CA ILE A 345 -4.54 11.08 -2.77
C ILE A 345 -5.14 11.91 -1.63
N GLY A 346 -5.12 11.40 -0.39
CA GLY A 346 -5.39 12.14 0.83
C GLY A 346 -6.84 12.16 1.30
N SER A 347 -7.73 11.30 0.77
CA SER A 347 -9.08 11.11 1.28
C SER A 347 -9.62 9.72 1.00
N VAL A 348 -10.58 9.27 1.81
CA VAL A 348 -11.25 7.97 1.62
C VAL A 348 -12.08 7.99 0.34
N SER A 349 -12.89 9.04 0.10
CA SER A 349 -13.77 9.10 -1.07
C SER A 349 -13.01 9.05 -2.39
N GLU A 350 -11.91 9.80 -2.54
CA GLU A 350 -11.09 9.77 -3.76
C GLU A 350 -10.41 8.40 -3.94
N THR A 351 -10.04 7.74 -2.81
CA THR A 351 -9.51 6.36 -2.85
C THR A 351 -10.57 5.38 -3.35
N LEU A 352 -11.82 5.50 -2.90
CA LEU A 352 -12.93 4.68 -3.39
C LEU A 352 -13.14 4.88 -4.89
N GLU A 353 -13.07 6.11 -5.39
CA GLU A 353 -13.19 6.40 -6.83
C GLU A 353 -12.03 5.82 -7.64
N ALA A 354 -10.81 5.83 -7.13
CA ALA A 354 -9.66 5.20 -7.80
C ALA A 354 -9.83 3.68 -7.91
N ILE A 355 -10.27 3.01 -6.84
CA ILE A 355 -10.55 1.56 -6.86
C ILE A 355 -11.69 1.23 -7.83
N LYS A 356 -12.77 2.01 -7.80
CA LYS A 356 -13.91 1.83 -8.69
C LYS A 356 -13.51 1.96 -10.16
N LEU A 357 -12.78 3.03 -10.52
CA LEU A 357 -12.27 3.23 -11.87
C LEU A 357 -11.37 2.06 -12.33
N ALA A 358 -10.49 1.57 -11.45
CA ALA A 358 -9.63 0.42 -11.73
C ALA A 358 -10.48 -0.82 -12.08
N HIS A 359 -11.44 -1.17 -11.22
CA HIS A 359 -12.30 -2.34 -11.42
C HIS A 359 -13.18 -2.22 -12.68
N GLU A 360 -13.73 -1.05 -12.97
CA GLU A 360 -14.54 -0.79 -14.18
C GLU A 360 -13.70 -0.96 -15.46
N ALA A 361 -12.40 -0.66 -15.39
CA ALA A 361 -11.46 -0.85 -16.51
C ALA A 361 -10.85 -2.27 -16.59
N GLY A 362 -11.20 -3.18 -15.66
CA GLY A 362 -10.63 -4.53 -15.59
C GLY A 362 -9.23 -4.57 -14.97
N TYR A 363 -8.79 -3.50 -14.30
CA TYR A 363 -7.53 -3.47 -13.53
C TYR A 363 -7.75 -4.06 -12.14
N CYS A 364 -6.74 -4.76 -11.62
CA CYS A 364 -6.71 -5.09 -10.20
C CYS A 364 -6.37 -3.85 -9.37
N ALA A 365 -6.96 -3.76 -8.18
CA ALA A 365 -6.53 -2.80 -7.15
C ALA A 365 -5.86 -3.55 -6.01
N ILE A 366 -4.79 -3.01 -5.45
CA ILE A 366 -4.02 -3.63 -4.36
C ILE A 366 -3.95 -2.60 -3.23
N THR A 367 -4.57 -2.87 -2.10
CA THR A 367 -4.46 -1.98 -0.94
C THR A 367 -3.07 -2.08 -0.33
N SER A 368 -2.45 -0.95 -0.02
CA SER A 368 -1.06 -0.89 0.41
C SER A 368 -0.85 -0.01 1.63
N HIS A 369 0.14 -0.43 2.43
CA HIS A 369 0.75 0.36 3.49
C HIS A 369 1.71 1.42 2.92
N ARG A 370 2.36 2.16 3.82
CA ARG A 370 3.55 2.97 3.53
C ARG A 370 4.73 2.50 4.40
N SER A 371 5.94 2.96 4.08
CA SER A 371 7.13 2.63 4.87
C SER A 371 7.07 3.16 6.30
N GLY A 372 6.51 4.35 6.53
CA GLY A 372 6.17 4.87 7.85
C GLY A 372 4.71 4.62 8.18
N GLU A 373 4.44 3.64 9.03
CA GLU A 373 3.10 3.22 9.44
C GLU A 373 2.80 3.52 10.89
N THR A 374 1.52 3.43 11.23
CA THR A 374 0.97 3.48 12.58
C THR A 374 0.23 2.19 12.89
N GLU A 375 -0.37 2.08 14.07
CA GLU A 375 -1.28 0.97 14.43
C GLU A 375 -2.63 1.00 13.68
N ASP A 376 -2.91 2.01 12.86
CA ASP A 376 -4.16 2.10 12.08
C ASP A 376 -4.30 0.90 11.13
N THR A 377 -5.50 0.31 11.07
CA THR A 377 -5.80 -0.89 10.30
C THR A 377 -6.75 -0.65 9.13
N THR A 378 -7.02 0.60 8.78
CA THR A 378 -8.02 0.97 7.76
C THR A 378 -7.79 0.27 6.42
N ILE A 379 -6.53 0.06 6.00
CA ILE A 379 -6.23 -0.63 4.74
C ILE A 379 -6.69 -2.10 4.74
N ALA A 380 -6.73 -2.76 5.88
CA ALA A 380 -7.25 -4.12 6.00
C ALA A 380 -8.78 -4.14 5.79
N ASP A 381 -9.49 -3.22 6.46
CA ASP A 381 -10.94 -3.04 6.27
C ASP A 381 -11.27 -2.65 4.82
N LEU A 382 -10.50 -1.71 4.22
CA LEU A 382 -10.67 -1.26 2.84
C LEU A 382 -10.51 -2.41 1.84
N ALA A 383 -9.51 -3.28 2.05
CA ALA A 383 -9.26 -4.42 1.16
C ALA A 383 -10.47 -5.35 1.07
N VAL A 384 -11.10 -5.66 2.19
CA VAL A 384 -12.30 -6.51 2.23
C VAL A 384 -13.53 -5.74 1.76
N ALA A 385 -13.68 -4.47 2.16
CA ALA A 385 -14.80 -3.63 1.77
C ALA A 385 -14.99 -3.57 0.25
N LEU A 386 -13.91 -3.33 -0.48
CA LEU A 386 -13.93 -3.15 -1.93
C LEU A 386 -13.54 -4.40 -2.72
N ASN A 387 -13.34 -5.55 -2.04
CA ASN A 387 -12.92 -6.79 -2.67
C ASN A 387 -11.68 -6.62 -3.56
N THR A 388 -10.67 -5.88 -3.09
CA THR A 388 -9.43 -5.65 -3.87
C THR A 388 -8.63 -6.92 -4.07
N CYS A 389 -8.93 -7.98 -3.33
CA CYS A 389 -8.35 -9.32 -3.45
C CYS A 389 -6.86 -9.43 -3.15
N GLN A 390 -6.15 -8.34 -2.95
CA GLN A 390 -4.72 -8.30 -2.64
C GLN A 390 -4.40 -7.18 -1.64
N ILE A 391 -3.42 -7.43 -0.76
CA ILE A 391 -2.92 -6.43 0.19
C ILE A 391 -1.39 -6.50 0.27
N LYS A 392 -0.73 -5.35 0.13
CA LYS A 392 0.71 -5.17 0.32
C LYS A 392 0.93 -4.43 1.64
N THR A 393 1.32 -5.15 2.71
CA THR A 393 1.47 -4.54 4.04
C THR A 393 2.65 -5.08 4.84
N GLY A 394 3.77 -5.38 4.14
CA GLY A 394 5.04 -5.76 4.73
C GLY A 394 5.13 -7.22 5.16
N ALA A 395 6.15 -7.52 5.97
CA ALA A 395 6.43 -8.85 6.51
C ALA A 395 5.55 -9.19 7.72
N PRO A 396 5.51 -10.48 8.17
CA PRO A 396 4.85 -10.87 9.42
C PRO A 396 5.72 -10.50 10.64
N SER A 397 6.27 -9.32 10.62
CA SER A 397 7.22 -8.77 11.58
C SER A 397 7.00 -7.26 11.70
N ARG A 398 7.21 -6.68 12.88
CA ARG A 398 6.87 -5.31 13.29
C ARG A 398 5.36 -5.11 13.50
N SER A 399 5.01 -4.58 14.68
CA SER A 399 3.61 -4.55 15.17
C SER A 399 2.66 -3.79 14.27
N GLU A 400 3.11 -2.70 13.66
CA GLU A 400 2.30 -1.88 12.73
C GLU A 400 1.94 -2.63 11.44
N ARG A 401 2.74 -3.60 11.01
CA ARG A 401 2.44 -4.49 9.87
C ARG A 401 1.48 -5.60 10.31
N VAL A 402 1.84 -6.28 11.41
CA VAL A 402 1.07 -7.38 11.98
C VAL A 402 -0.34 -6.93 12.39
N ALA A 403 -0.53 -5.68 12.81
CA ALA A 403 -1.84 -5.12 13.14
C ALA A 403 -2.84 -5.28 11.98
N LYS A 404 -2.42 -5.05 10.72
CA LYS A 404 -3.26 -5.20 9.53
C LYS A 404 -3.62 -6.66 9.28
N TYR A 405 -2.64 -7.58 9.40
CA TYR A 405 -2.89 -9.02 9.26
C TYR A 405 -3.83 -9.54 10.35
N ASN A 406 -3.65 -9.11 11.60
CA ASN A 406 -4.53 -9.48 12.71
C ASN A 406 -5.95 -8.93 12.51
N GLN A 407 -6.10 -7.75 11.92
CA GLN A 407 -7.43 -7.21 11.57
C GLN A 407 -8.12 -8.08 10.51
N LEU A 408 -7.39 -8.55 9.50
CA LEU A 408 -7.94 -9.47 8.49
C LEU A 408 -8.35 -10.82 9.09
N LEU A 409 -7.62 -11.34 10.09
CA LEU A 409 -8.05 -12.55 10.82
C LEU A 409 -9.38 -12.34 11.55
N ARG A 410 -9.58 -11.19 12.21
CA ARG A 410 -10.84 -10.84 12.86
C ARG A 410 -11.99 -10.72 11.86
N ILE A 411 -11.74 -10.12 10.70
CA ILE A 411 -12.72 -10.00 9.63
C ILE A 411 -13.08 -11.38 9.07
N GLU A 412 -12.09 -12.25 8.85
CA GLU A 412 -12.32 -13.63 8.39
C GLU A 412 -13.20 -14.40 9.39
N GLU A 413 -12.90 -14.29 10.70
CA GLU A 413 -13.71 -14.91 11.77
C GLU A 413 -15.15 -14.36 11.78
N GLU A 414 -15.32 -13.04 11.66
CA GLU A 414 -16.64 -12.40 11.63
C GLU A 414 -17.47 -12.81 10.41
N LEU A 415 -16.85 -12.97 9.24
CA LEU A 415 -17.49 -13.41 8.01
C LEU A 415 -17.87 -14.90 8.06
N GLY A 416 -17.11 -15.72 8.79
CA GLY A 416 -17.33 -17.15 8.90
C GLY A 416 -17.39 -17.84 7.53
N GLU A 417 -18.48 -18.59 7.27
CA GLU A 417 -18.67 -19.30 5.99
C GLU A 417 -18.83 -18.38 4.77
N ALA A 418 -19.13 -17.11 4.96
CA ALA A 418 -19.23 -16.14 3.88
C ALA A 418 -17.85 -15.60 3.42
N ALA A 419 -16.79 -15.87 4.19
CA ALA A 419 -15.44 -15.47 3.84
C ALA A 419 -14.97 -16.18 2.56
N CYS A 420 -14.45 -15.42 1.62
CA CYS A 420 -13.91 -15.93 0.37
C CYS A 420 -12.43 -15.56 0.24
N TYR A 421 -11.55 -16.56 0.13
CA TYR A 421 -10.15 -16.34 -0.16
C TYR A 421 -9.88 -16.67 -1.64
N PRO A 422 -9.49 -15.69 -2.47
CA PRO A 422 -9.49 -15.84 -3.92
C PRO A 422 -8.33 -16.70 -4.46
N GLY A 423 -7.23 -16.87 -3.71
CA GLY A 423 -6.06 -17.57 -4.19
C GLY A 423 -5.54 -16.99 -5.52
N LYS A 424 -5.31 -17.84 -6.52
CA LYS A 424 -4.85 -17.41 -7.86
C LYS A 424 -5.84 -16.49 -8.58
N ALA A 425 -7.13 -16.55 -8.27
CA ALA A 425 -8.13 -15.65 -8.87
C ALA A 425 -7.99 -14.19 -8.42
N ALA A 426 -7.12 -13.91 -7.43
CA ALA A 426 -6.81 -12.54 -7.00
C ALA A 426 -6.23 -11.66 -8.12
N PHE A 427 -5.63 -12.26 -9.15
CA PHE A 427 -5.06 -11.55 -10.29
C PHE A 427 -6.08 -11.17 -11.37
N GLY A 428 -7.38 -11.43 -11.18
CA GLY A 428 -8.42 -11.09 -12.15
C GLY A 428 -8.40 -11.92 -13.43
N ARG A 429 -7.77 -13.11 -13.44
CA ARG A 429 -7.52 -13.96 -14.61
C ARG A 429 -8.03 -15.37 -14.36
#